data_a6fc0b3af74d57dd49b8c41ee85810cb
#
_entry.id   a6fc0b3af74d57dd49b8c41ee85810cb
#
_cell.length_a   1.000
_cell.length_b   1.000
_cell.length_c   1.000
_cell.angle_alpha   90.00
_cell.angle_beta   90.00
_cell.angle_gamma   90.00
#
_symmetry.space_group_name_H-M   'P 1'
#
loop_
_entity.id
_entity.type
_entity.pdbx_description
1 polymer ?
#
loop_
_entity_poly.entity_id
_entity_poly.type
_entity_poly.pdbx_seq_one_letter_code
_entity_poly.pdbx_strand_id
1 'polypeptide(L)'
;MATTSDIRNGLCIRHNNDIFKVIEFLHVKPGKGPAFVRTKLKSLTSGKVLDNTFPAGRKIEDIRVETRKYQFLYPEGDTFHFMNTDDYNQISLQKETLDSPDLLKEGEIVTIVFNTEDSMPLSVDMPASVVLEITHTEPGVKGNTATNATKPATVETGAQVNVPLFINEGDKIKIDTAKGAYLERVKE
;
A
#
# COMPACT_ATOMS: atom_id res chain seq x y z
N MET A 1 11.92 -20.55 13.11
CA MET A 1 10.53 -21.06 13.00
C MET A 1 9.71 -20.40 14.09
N ALA A 2 8.73 -19.62 13.68
CA ALA A 2 7.78 -18.98 14.59
C ALA A 2 6.58 -19.91 14.87
N THR A 3 5.75 -19.51 15.81
CA THR A 3 4.47 -20.15 16.11
C THR A 3 3.34 -19.14 15.96
N THR A 4 2.12 -19.59 16.02
CA THR A 4 0.95 -18.67 15.99
C THR A 4 0.93 -17.66 17.13
N SER A 5 1.71 -17.87 18.21
CA SER A 5 1.87 -16.88 19.30
C SER A 5 2.68 -15.65 18.85
N ASP A 6 3.52 -15.80 17.83
CA ASP A 6 4.42 -14.77 17.33
C ASP A 6 3.77 -13.92 16.23
N ILE A 7 2.52 -14.24 15.85
CA ILE A 7 1.77 -13.51 14.83
C ILE A 7 1.53 -12.08 15.29
N ARG A 8 1.95 -11.13 14.44
CA ARG A 8 1.76 -9.69 14.61
C ARG A 8 1.60 -9.03 13.25
N ASN A 9 1.03 -7.83 13.22
CA ASN A 9 0.93 -7.05 11.98
C ASN A 9 2.35 -6.77 11.41
N GLY A 10 2.49 -6.96 10.11
CA GLY A 10 3.76 -6.81 9.41
C GLY A 10 4.63 -8.07 9.37
N LEU A 11 4.30 -9.13 10.12
CA LEU A 11 5.03 -10.40 10.03
C LEU A 11 4.85 -10.99 8.63
N CYS A 12 5.97 -11.37 7.98
CA CYS A 12 5.95 -12.08 6.71
C CYS A 12 6.07 -13.58 6.97
N ILE A 13 5.20 -14.36 6.34
CA ILE A 13 5.14 -15.80 6.48
C ILE A 13 5.04 -16.47 5.11
N ARG A 14 5.62 -17.67 4.98
CA ARG A 14 5.37 -18.54 3.83
C ARG A 14 4.10 -19.36 4.08
N HIS A 15 3.17 -19.29 3.15
CA HIS A 15 1.91 -20.03 3.20
C HIS A 15 1.48 -20.40 1.78
N ASN A 16 1.12 -21.67 1.54
CA ASN A 16 0.68 -22.16 0.23
C ASN A 16 1.63 -21.80 -0.94
N ASN A 17 2.93 -21.94 -0.74
CA ASN A 17 3.99 -21.61 -1.72
C ASN A 17 4.07 -20.12 -2.13
N ASP A 18 3.48 -19.24 -1.33
CA ASP A 18 3.52 -17.80 -1.53
C ASP A 18 3.96 -17.09 -0.25
N ILE A 19 4.37 -15.83 -0.36
CA ILE A 19 4.78 -15.01 0.77
C ILE A 19 3.65 -14.05 1.11
N PHE A 20 3.21 -14.08 2.36
CA PHE A 20 2.14 -13.24 2.86
C PHE A 20 2.62 -12.34 3.99
N LYS A 21 2.15 -11.09 3.97
CA LYS A 21 2.26 -10.15 5.08
C LYS A 21 0.98 -10.20 5.91
N VAL A 22 1.10 -10.38 7.21
CA VAL A 22 -0.03 -10.29 8.14
C VAL A 22 -0.46 -8.83 8.26
N ILE A 23 -1.66 -8.51 7.82
CA ILE A 23 -2.22 -7.15 7.90
C ILE A 23 -3.17 -6.97 9.08
N GLU A 24 -3.87 -8.02 9.49
CA GLU A 24 -4.70 -8.06 10.69
C GLU A 24 -4.61 -9.43 11.35
N PHE A 25 -4.73 -9.49 12.67
CA PHE A 25 -4.82 -10.75 13.40
C PHE A 25 -5.67 -10.59 14.66
N LEU A 26 -6.28 -11.70 15.09
CA LEU A 26 -7.07 -11.79 16.30
C LEU A 26 -6.86 -13.15 16.96
N HIS A 27 -6.33 -13.14 18.19
CA HIS A 27 -6.28 -14.34 19.03
C HIS A 27 -7.65 -14.60 19.66
N VAL A 28 -8.22 -15.77 19.40
CA VAL A 28 -9.51 -16.17 19.92
C VAL A 28 -9.35 -17.36 20.86
N LYS A 29 -9.78 -17.20 22.11
CA LYS A 29 -9.87 -18.26 23.10
C LYS A 29 -11.35 -18.48 23.41
N PRO A 30 -12.03 -19.39 22.68
CA PRO A 30 -13.44 -19.67 22.94
C PRO A 30 -13.60 -20.31 24.33
N GLY A 31 -14.72 -20.07 25.00
CA GLY A 31 -15.03 -20.69 26.30
C GLY A 31 -15.16 -22.21 26.21
N LYS A 32 -15.50 -22.75 25.02
CA LYS A 32 -15.51 -24.18 24.69
C LYS A 32 -14.80 -24.36 23.33
N GLY A 33 -13.76 -25.22 23.29
CA GLY A 33 -13.01 -25.56 22.09
C GLY A 33 -11.57 -25.04 22.09
N PRO A 34 -10.76 -25.45 21.09
CA PRO A 34 -9.36 -25.08 20.99
C PRO A 34 -9.23 -23.60 20.61
N ALA A 35 -8.20 -22.95 21.14
CA ALA A 35 -7.84 -21.58 20.77
C ALA A 35 -7.32 -21.53 19.31
N PHE A 36 -7.54 -20.42 18.65
CA PHE A 36 -7.10 -20.18 17.27
C PHE A 36 -6.75 -18.72 17.03
N VAL A 37 -6.04 -18.45 15.95
CA VAL A 37 -5.70 -17.08 15.50
C VAL A 37 -6.32 -16.87 14.12
N ARG A 38 -7.23 -15.92 14.03
CA ARG A 38 -7.72 -15.40 12.74
C ARG A 38 -6.71 -14.43 12.21
N THR A 39 -6.40 -14.53 10.94
CA THR A 39 -5.47 -13.62 10.26
C THR A 39 -6.05 -13.16 8.94
N LYS A 40 -5.77 -11.91 8.61
CA LYS A 40 -5.93 -11.39 7.27
C LYS A 40 -4.54 -11.28 6.66
N LEU A 41 -4.31 -11.98 5.58
CA LEU A 41 -3.02 -12.15 4.93
C LEU A 41 -3.05 -11.47 3.56
N LYS A 42 -2.06 -10.61 3.27
CA LYS A 42 -1.87 -10.00 1.96
C LYS A 42 -0.70 -10.70 1.26
N SER A 43 -0.95 -11.29 0.09
CA SER A 43 0.09 -11.85 -0.76
C SER A 43 1.02 -10.72 -1.23
N LEU A 44 2.32 -10.90 -1.08
CA LEU A 44 3.34 -9.95 -1.55
C LEU A 44 3.64 -10.12 -3.05
N THR A 45 3.26 -11.25 -3.64
CA THR A 45 3.42 -11.51 -5.08
C THR A 45 2.24 -11.06 -5.91
N SER A 46 1.01 -11.25 -5.42
CA SER A 46 -0.22 -10.98 -6.18
C SER A 46 -1.07 -9.84 -5.64
N GLY A 47 -0.70 -9.26 -4.48
CA GLY A 47 -1.49 -8.22 -3.80
C GLY A 47 -2.83 -8.69 -3.22
N LYS A 48 -3.24 -9.95 -3.48
CA LYS A 48 -4.53 -10.48 -3.03
C LYS A 48 -4.56 -10.63 -1.51
N VAL A 49 -5.70 -10.29 -0.92
CA VAL A 49 -5.96 -10.45 0.50
C VAL A 49 -6.84 -11.67 0.73
N LEU A 50 -6.46 -12.51 1.68
CA LEU A 50 -7.22 -13.68 2.09
C LEU A 50 -7.35 -13.74 3.62
N ASP A 51 -8.47 -14.27 4.08
CA ASP A 51 -8.66 -14.61 5.48
C ASP A 51 -8.21 -16.06 5.73
N ASN A 52 -7.39 -16.26 6.77
CA ASN A 52 -6.95 -17.57 7.18
C ASN A 52 -7.00 -17.74 8.70
N THR A 53 -7.32 -18.95 9.15
CA THR A 53 -7.37 -19.27 10.58
C THR A 53 -6.35 -20.36 10.90
N PHE A 54 -5.45 -20.07 11.81
CA PHE A 54 -4.45 -21.01 12.30
C PHE A 54 -4.86 -21.55 13.68
N PRO A 55 -4.79 -22.87 13.91
CA PRO A 55 -4.89 -23.40 15.26
C PRO A 55 -3.80 -22.84 16.17
N ALA A 56 -4.12 -22.56 17.43
CA ALA A 56 -3.12 -22.07 18.39
C ALA A 56 -1.97 -23.11 18.54
N GLY A 57 -0.75 -22.60 18.65
CA GLY A 57 0.45 -23.41 18.76
C GLY A 57 0.97 -24.03 17.44
N ARG A 58 0.31 -23.79 16.30
CA ARG A 58 0.80 -24.22 14.99
C ARG A 58 2.14 -23.54 14.67
N LYS A 59 3.09 -24.33 14.17
CA LYS A 59 4.34 -23.77 13.62
C LYS A 59 4.04 -23.06 12.30
N ILE A 60 4.64 -21.89 12.13
CA ILE A 60 4.57 -21.09 10.90
C ILE A 60 6.00 -20.85 10.41
N GLU A 61 6.16 -20.78 9.12
CA GLU A 61 7.43 -20.43 8.50
C GLU A 61 7.50 -18.91 8.35
N ASP A 62 8.21 -18.28 9.28
CA ASP A 62 8.47 -16.85 9.24
C ASP A 62 9.57 -16.53 8.24
N ILE A 63 9.38 -15.47 7.46
CA ILE A 63 10.36 -14.95 6.51
C ILE A 63 10.95 -13.68 7.08
N ARG A 64 12.27 -13.63 7.13
CA ARG A 64 12.99 -12.42 7.51
C ARG A 64 13.00 -11.46 6.34
N VAL A 65 12.59 -10.24 6.61
CA VAL A 65 12.56 -9.16 5.63
C VAL A 65 13.38 -7.98 6.12
N GLU A 66 13.95 -7.27 5.18
CA GLU A 66 14.56 -5.95 5.40
C GLU A 66 13.88 -4.90 4.53
N THR A 67 13.93 -3.67 4.97
CA THR A 67 13.36 -2.54 4.24
C THR A 67 14.44 -1.58 3.83
N ARG A 68 14.39 -1.09 2.59
CA ARG A 68 15.32 -0.10 2.06
C ARG A 68 14.53 1.04 1.41
N LYS A 69 15.08 2.26 1.47
CA LYS A 69 14.47 3.43 0.84
C LYS A 69 14.92 3.56 -0.60
N TYR A 70 13.95 3.79 -1.48
CA TYR A 70 14.17 4.01 -2.89
C TYR A 70 13.42 5.25 -3.36
N GLN A 71 14.00 5.96 -4.30
CA GLN A 71 13.32 7.03 -5.02
C GLN A 71 12.73 6.48 -6.30
N PHE A 72 11.46 6.76 -6.54
CA PHE A 72 10.84 6.45 -7.82
C PHE A 72 11.37 7.37 -8.90
N LEU A 73 11.81 6.83 -10.02
CA LEU A 73 12.38 7.58 -11.14
C LEU A 73 11.33 7.86 -12.21
N TYR A 74 10.87 6.82 -12.87
CA TYR A 74 9.87 6.91 -13.95
C TYR A 74 9.22 5.54 -14.23
N PRO A 75 8.01 5.53 -14.82
CA PRO A 75 7.39 4.31 -15.32
C PRO A 75 7.78 4.07 -16.79
N GLU A 76 7.92 2.81 -17.17
CA GLU A 76 8.09 2.36 -18.54
C GLU A 76 7.09 1.24 -18.85
N GLY A 77 5.91 1.57 -19.35
CA GLY A 77 4.79 0.64 -19.47
C GLY A 77 4.35 0.14 -18.09
N ASP A 78 4.40 -1.18 -17.89
CA ASP A 78 4.07 -1.82 -16.61
C ASP A 78 5.30 -1.98 -15.69
N THR A 79 6.46 -1.46 -16.08
CA THR A 79 7.71 -1.51 -15.32
C THR A 79 7.98 -0.16 -14.65
N PHE A 80 8.28 -0.18 -13.37
CA PHE A 80 8.57 1.00 -12.56
C PHE A 80 10.04 0.97 -12.14
N HIS A 81 10.76 2.05 -12.39
CA HIS A 81 12.19 2.17 -12.11
C HIS A 81 12.43 2.94 -10.82
N PHE A 82 13.26 2.38 -9.95
CA PHE A 82 13.58 2.93 -8.64
C PHE A 82 15.09 3.01 -8.44
N MET A 83 15.55 3.98 -7.69
CA MET A 83 16.95 4.17 -7.31
C MET A 83 17.07 4.14 -5.78
N ASN A 84 17.97 3.32 -5.27
CA ASN A 84 18.30 3.29 -3.85
C ASN A 84 18.85 4.63 -3.40
N THR A 85 18.38 5.14 -2.27
CA THR A 85 18.83 6.45 -1.75
C THR A 85 20.21 6.44 -1.13
N ASP A 86 20.76 5.27 -0.79
CA ASP A 86 22.04 5.14 -0.10
C ASP A 86 23.19 4.84 -1.07
N ASP A 87 23.01 3.89 -1.99
CA ASP A 87 24.06 3.41 -2.89
C ASP A 87 23.80 3.74 -4.37
N TYR A 88 22.65 4.38 -4.69
CA TYR A 88 22.20 4.78 -6.03
C TYR A 88 22.02 3.63 -7.03
N ASN A 89 22.02 2.40 -6.57
CA ASN A 89 21.70 1.25 -7.41
C ASN A 89 20.24 1.31 -7.87
N GLN A 90 20.03 0.97 -9.14
CA GLN A 90 18.69 0.99 -9.73
C GLN A 90 18.11 -0.42 -9.79
N ILE A 91 16.81 -0.51 -9.55
CA ILE A 91 16.02 -1.73 -9.73
C ILE A 91 14.74 -1.41 -10.50
N SER A 92 14.22 -2.42 -11.16
CA SER A 92 12.97 -2.33 -11.92
C SER A 92 11.97 -3.34 -11.36
N LEU A 93 10.75 -2.88 -11.08
CA LEU A 93 9.68 -3.68 -10.52
C LEU A 93 8.44 -3.62 -11.41
N GLN A 94 7.67 -4.69 -11.41
CA GLN A 94 6.41 -4.74 -12.16
C GLN A 94 5.30 -4.02 -11.38
N LYS A 95 4.34 -3.46 -12.10
CA LYS A 95 3.20 -2.70 -11.56
C LYS A 95 2.45 -3.46 -10.45
N GLU A 96 2.35 -4.78 -10.57
CA GLU A 96 1.64 -5.67 -9.63
C GLU A 96 2.27 -5.71 -8.23
N THR A 97 3.55 -5.35 -8.11
CA THR A 97 4.24 -5.29 -6.80
C THR A 97 3.95 -4.00 -6.03
N LEU A 98 3.31 -3.03 -6.66
CA LEU A 98 2.94 -1.74 -6.07
C LEU A 98 1.47 -1.73 -5.64
N ASP A 99 1.20 -1.19 -4.45
CA ASP A 99 -0.17 -1.10 -3.92
C ASP A 99 -1.03 -0.04 -4.60
N SER A 100 -0.43 1.09 -4.98
CA SER A 100 -1.13 2.22 -5.59
C SER A 100 -0.24 2.91 -6.63
N PRO A 101 0.10 2.20 -7.72
CA PRO A 101 1.03 2.70 -8.73
C PRO A 101 0.58 4.01 -9.38
N ASP A 102 -0.74 4.20 -9.51
CA ASP A 102 -1.32 5.38 -10.15
C ASP A 102 -1.21 6.66 -9.30
N LEU A 103 -0.85 6.54 -8.02
CA LEU A 103 -0.59 7.68 -7.11
C LEU A 103 0.91 7.98 -6.96
N LEU A 104 1.77 7.20 -7.58
CA LEU A 104 3.22 7.33 -7.45
C LEU A 104 3.75 8.42 -8.39
N LYS A 105 4.31 9.48 -7.81
CA LYS A 105 4.91 10.59 -8.51
C LYS A 105 6.43 10.40 -8.64
N GLU A 106 7.00 10.84 -9.76
CA GLU A 106 8.46 10.88 -9.94
C GLU A 106 9.14 11.68 -8.81
N GLY A 107 10.23 11.13 -8.29
CA GLY A 107 10.97 11.70 -7.15
C GLY A 107 10.43 11.28 -5.78
N GLU A 108 9.27 10.61 -5.69
CA GLU A 108 8.72 10.15 -4.41
C GLU A 108 9.59 9.07 -3.77
N ILE A 109 9.74 9.13 -2.45
CA ILE A 109 10.48 8.14 -1.67
C ILE A 109 9.53 7.05 -1.18
N VAL A 110 9.83 5.82 -1.57
CA VAL A 110 9.09 4.63 -1.15
C VAL A 110 9.97 3.72 -0.30
N THR A 111 9.35 2.79 0.40
CA THR A 111 10.05 1.73 1.14
C THR A 111 9.85 0.41 0.41
N ILE A 112 10.92 -0.23 -0.03
CA ILE A 112 10.87 -1.54 -0.66
C ILE A 112 11.26 -2.61 0.36
N VAL A 113 10.42 -3.64 0.46
CA VAL A 113 10.62 -4.79 1.34
C VAL A 113 11.34 -5.88 0.57
N PHE A 114 12.46 -6.34 1.10
CA PHE A 114 13.28 -7.41 0.52
C PHE A 114 13.26 -8.65 1.42
N ASN A 115 13.28 -9.82 0.81
CA ASN A 115 13.60 -11.07 1.50
C ASN A 115 15.11 -11.08 1.78
N THR A 116 15.50 -11.34 3.04
CA THR A 116 16.93 -11.35 3.42
C THR A 116 17.69 -12.59 2.92
N GLU A 117 17.00 -13.65 2.52
CA GLU A 117 17.64 -14.91 2.08
C GLU A 117 18.20 -14.79 0.65
N ASP A 118 17.45 -14.15 -0.24
CA ASP A 118 17.78 -14.06 -1.68
C ASP A 118 17.86 -12.63 -2.18
N SER A 119 17.65 -11.64 -1.30
CA SER A 119 17.56 -10.21 -1.63
C SER A 119 16.52 -9.87 -2.71
N MET A 120 15.49 -10.70 -2.85
CA MET A 120 14.40 -10.43 -3.78
C MET A 120 13.46 -9.35 -3.23
N PRO A 121 13.08 -8.34 -4.04
CA PRO A 121 12.04 -7.39 -3.66
C PRO A 121 10.68 -8.10 -3.59
N LEU A 122 9.96 -7.89 -2.50
CA LEU A 122 8.67 -8.53 -2.23
C LEU A 122 7.49 -7.58 -2.42
N SER A 123 7.64 -6.34 -1.96
CA SER A 123 6.60 -5.31 -2.08
C SER A 123 7.17 -3.92 -2.02
N VAL A 124 6.40 -2.96 -2.54
CA VAL A 124 6.67 -1.53 -2.44
C VAL A 124 5.65 -0.90 -1.52
N ASP A 125 6.08 -0.43 -0.37
CA ASP A 125 5.24 0.28 0.58
C ASP A 125 5.31 1.79 0.28
N MET A 126 4.20 2.35 -0.17
CA MET A 126 4.03 3.78 -0.41
C MET A 126 4.01 4.56 0.92
N PRO A 127 4.40 5.84 0.95
CA PRO A 127 4.11 6.68 2.11
C PRO A 127 2.59 6.73 2.37
N ALA A 128 2.17 6.92 3.61
CA ALA A 128 0.77 6.91 4.01
C ALA A 128 -0.10 7.93 3.25
N SER A 129 0.52 9.00 2.79
CA SER A 129 -0.12 10.02 1.95
C SER A 129 0.88 10.62 0.98
N VAL A 130 0.38 11.07 -0.16
CA VAL A 130 1.13 11.80 -1.20
C VAL A 130 0.48 13.14 -1.48
N VAL A 131 1.28 14.10 -1.94
CA VAL A 131 0.80 15.42 -2.36
C VAL A 131 0.88 15.50 -3.88
N LEU A 132 -0.29 15.65 -4.52
CA LEU A 132 -0.42 15.72 -5.97
C LEU A 132 -1.21 16.97 -6.39
N GLU A 133 -0.85 17.51 -7.55
CA GLU A 133 -1.53 18.65 -8.15
C GLU A 133 -2.73 18.21 -8.98
N ILE A 134 -3.84 18.94 -8.90
CA ILE A 134 -5.01 18.73 -9.74
C ILE A 134 -4.74 19.28 -11.14
N THR A 135 -4.74 18.43 -12.13
CA THR A 135 -4.54 18.80 -13.54
C THR A 135 -5.85 19.06 -14.28
N HIS A 136 -6.92 18.38 -13.86
CA HIS A 136 -8.24 18.57 -14.46
C HIS A 136 -9.36 18.29 -13.44
N THR A 137 -10.36 19.19 -13.42
CA THR A 137 -11.62 18.98 -12.67
C THR A 137 -12.72 19.87 -13.23
N GLU A 138 -13.96 19.37 -13.21
CA GLU A 138 -15.11 20.18 -13.59
C GLU A 138 -15.43 21.25 -12.55
N PRO A 139 -16.04 22.39 -12.96
CA PRO A 139 -16.54 23.39 -12.01
C PRO A 139 -17.54 22.76 -11.05
N GLY A 140 -17.43 23.08 -9.77
CA GLY A 140 -18.40 22.64 -8.76
C GLY A 140 -19.75 23.28 -8.97
N VAL A 141 -20.72 22.60 -9.57
CA VAL A 141 -22.08 23.09 -9.72
C VAL A 141 -22.80 22.95 -8.38
N LYS A 142 -23.19 24.07 -7.76
CA LYS A 142 -24.07 24.09 -6.60
C LYS A 142 -25.51 23.77 -7.04
N GLY A 143 -25.82 22.51 -7.10
CA GLY A 143 -27.16 22.00 -7.45
C GLY A 143 -27.44 20.74 -6.66
N ASN A 144 -27.53 20.81 -5.41
CA ASN A 144 -28.25 19.99 -4.43
C ASN A 144 -27.66 20.22 -3.03
N THR A 145 -28.51 20.37 -2.05
CA THR A 145 -28.19 20.58 -0.63
C THR A 145 -27.61 19.35 0.08
N ALA A 146 -26.80 18.53 -0.61
CA ALA A 146 -26.11 17.42 0.01
C ALA A 146 -24.85 17.96 0.71
N THR A 147 -24.84 17.95 2.02
CA THR A 147 -23.65 18.03 2.86
C THR A 147 -22.64 16.95 2.39
N ASN A 148 -21.43 17.36 1.99
CA ASN A 148 -20.36 16.50 1.46
C ASN A 148 -20.44 16.13 -0.03
N ALA A 149 -20.96 16.99 -0.88
CA ALA A 149 -20.88 16.79 -2.33
C ALA A 149 -19.42 16.78 -2.79
N THR A 150 -19.06 15.77 -3.56
CA THR A 150 -17.74 15.61 -4.18
C THR A 150 -17.86 15.62 -5.70
N LYS A 151 -16.75 15.90 -6.37
CA LYS A 151 -16.60 15.83 -7.82
C LYS A 151 -15.35 15.06 -8.19
N PRO A 152 -15.31 14.41 -9.37
CA PRO A 152 -14.09 13.77 -9.85
C PRO A 152 -13.05 14.82 -10.24
N ALA A 153 -11.80 14.53 -9.93
CA ALA A 153 -10.64 15.30 -10.34
C ALA A 153 -9.52 14.37 -10.80
N THR A 154 -8.77 14.79 -11.79
CA THR A 154 -7.57 14.11 -12.28
C THR A 154 -6.36 14.80 -11.70
N VAL A 155 -5.44 14.01 -11.15
CA VAL A 155 -4.17 14.51 -10.60
C VAL A 155 -3.03 14.34 -11.61
N GLU A 156 -1.89 14.98 -11.36
CA GLU A 156 -0.71 15.01 -12.24
C GLU A 156 -0.18 13.63 -12.67
N THR A 157 -0.43 12.60 -11.88
CA THR A 157 -0.09 11.20 -12.23
C THR A 157 -1.11 10.51 -13.14
N GLY A 158 -2.22 11.19 -13.48
CA GLY A 158 -3.31 10.64 -14.28
C GLY A 158 -4.38 9.89 -13.48
N ALA A 159 -4.20 9.71 -12.18
CA ALA A 159 -5.19 9.07 -11.32
C ALA A 159 -6.43 9.97 -11.14
N GLN A 160 -7.58 9.33 -10.94
CA GLN A 160 -8.83 10.04 -10.61
C GLN A 160 -9.14 9.91 -9.12
N VAL A 161 -9.45 11.03 -8.49
CA VAL A 161 -9.79 11.12 -7.07
C VAL A 161 -11.04 11.98 -6.90
N ASN A 162 -11.94 11.56 -6.00
CA ASN A 162 -13.09 12.38 -5.64
C ASN A 162 -12.67 13.47 -4.63
N VAL A 163 -12.93 14.72 -4.98
CA VAL A 163 -12.55 15.89 -4.19
C VAL A 163 -13.77 16.75 -3.83
N PRO A 164 -13.72 17.55 -2.76
CA PRO A 164 -14.76 18.53 -2.47
C PRO A 164 -14.96 19.53 -3.61
N LEU A 165 -16.17 20.10 -3.72
CA LEU A 165 -16.53 21.00 -4.81
C LEU A 165 -15.67 22.27 -4.91
N PHE A 166 -15.04 22.70 -3.82
CA PHE A 166 -14.20 23.91 -3.78
C PHE A 166 -12.77 23.71 -4.33
N ILE A 167 -12.38 22.49 -4.65
CA ILE A 167 -11.07 22.17 -5.24
C ILE A 167 -11.08 22.56 -6.72
N ASN A 168 -10.01 23.23 -7.18
CA ASN A 168 -9.85 23.70 -8.54
C ASN A 168 -8.58 23.10 -9.19
N GLU A 169 -8.48 23.26 -10.50
CA GLU A 169 -7.25 22.97 -11.23
C GLU A 169 -6.10 23.82 -10.69
N GLY A 170 -4.92 23.21 -10.54
CA GLY A 170 -3.73 23.82 -9.94
C GLY A 170 -3.67 23.71 -8.40
N ASP A 171 -4.76 23.31 -7.73
CA ASP A 171 -4.70 23.05 -6.29
C ASP A 171 -3.85 21.78 -6.00
N LYS A 172 -3.03 21.85 -4.96
CA LYS A 172 -2.31 20.69 -4.43
C LYS A 172 -3.13 20.04 -3.34
N ILE A 173 -3.33 18.75 -3.46
CA ILE A 173 -4.11 17.98 -2.50
C ILE A 173 -3.28 16.84 -1.90
N LYS A 174 -3.55 16.54 -0.66
CA LYS A 174 -3.01 15.36 0.02
C LYS A 174 -3.99 14.20 -0.09
N ILE A 175 -3.49 13.05 -0.51
CA ILE A 175 -4.26 11.85 -0.80
C ILE A 175 -3.77 10.72 0.10
N ASP A 176 -4.69 10.01 0.75
CA ASP A 176 -4.41 8.75 1.43
C ASP A 176 -4.07 7.66 0.39
N THR A 177 -2.87 7.12 0.43
CA THR A 177 -2.40 6.16 -0.56
C THR A 177 -3.08 4.80 -0.47
N ALA A 178 -3.50 4.38 0.73
CA ALA A 178 -4.16 3.10 0.94
C ALA A 178 -5.61 3.10 0.43
N LYS A 179 -6.29 4.26 0.50
CA LYS A 179 -7.70 4.41 0.13
C LYS A 179 -7.90 5.11 -1.21
N GLY A 180 -6.87 5.78 -1.75
CA GLY A 180 -7.01 6.66 -2.90
C GLY A 180 -7.95 7.85 -2.64
N ALA A 181 -8.05 8.30 -1.39
CA ALA A 181 -9.04 9.27 -0.95
C ALA A 181 -8.40 10.63 -0.62
N TYR A 182 -9.10 11.70 -0.97
CA TYR A 182 -8.74 13.07 -0.58
C TYR A 182 -8.70 13.20 0.96
N LEU A 183 -7.65 13.80 1.49
CA LEU A 183 -7.51 14.15 2.90
C LEU A 183 -7.68 15.65 3.13
N GLU A 184 -6.86 16.46 2.50
CA GLU A 184 -6.85 17.91 2.68
C GLU A 184 -6.25 18.63 1.48
N ARG A 185 -6.56 19.93 1.34
CA ARG A 185 -5.85 20.81 0.43
C ARG A 185 -4.60 21.35 1.09
N VAL A 186 -3.47 21.22 0.40
CA VAL A 186 -2.18 21.79 0.85
C VAL A 186 -2.16 23.25 0.49
N LYS A 187 -2.00 24.13 1.48
CA LYS A 187 -1.73 25.54 1.26
C LYS A 187 -0.23 25.73 1.10
N GLU A 188 0.18 26.49 0.09
CA GLU A 188 1.56 26.97 -0.04
C GLU A 188 1.90 27.94 1.09
#